data_33358678e0411b6c14e3fbd6c319b212
#
_entry.id   33358678e0411b6c14e3fbd6c319b212
#
_cell.length_a   1.000
_cell.length_b   1.000
_cell.length_c   1.000
_cell.angle_alpha   90.00
_cell.angle_beta   90.00
_cell.angle_gamma   90.00
#
_symmetry.space_group_name_H-M   'P 1'
#
loop_
_entity.id
_entity.type
_entity.pdbx_description
1 polymer ?
#
loop_
_entity_poly.entity_id
_entity_poly.type
_entity_poly.pdbx_seq_one_letter_code
_entity_poly.pdbx_strand_id
1 'polypeptide(L)'
;MLDREGFRPNVGIILLNSQNEVWWGKRVREHSWQFPQGGIKYGETPEQAMFRELEEEVGLRAEHVKIIGRTRDWLRYEVPDHFIKREIRGHYRGQKQIWFLLRMVGRDCDINLRVSDHPEFDAWRWHEYWVPLDVVIEFKRDVYLKALQELSRFLNRPQGANNQHRNRDRAQHGHATHTEKSIATNPQTPAPAAQDQPESEPK
;
A
#
# COMPACT_ATOMS: atom_id res chain seq x y z
N MET A 1 -6.65 16.15 -11.07
CA MET A 1 -7.82 16.20 -11.95
C MET A 1 -9.06 16.04 -11.09
N LEU A 2 -10.13 16.78 -11.35
CA LEU A 2 -11.43 16.59 -10.69
C LEU A 2 -12.28 15.62 -11.51
N ASP A 3 -13.17 14.89 -10.84
CA ASP A 3 -14.21 14.14 -11.53
C ASP A 3 -15.36 15.06 -11.98
N ARG A 4 -16.38 14.49 -12.62
CA ARG A 4 -17.53 15.24 -13.14
C ARG A 4 -18.38 15.91 -12.05
N GLU A 5 -18.26 15.46 -10.81
CA GLU A 5 -19.00 15.97 -9.66
C GLU A 5 -18.20 16.99 -8.85
N GLY A 6 -16.95 17.32 -9.26
CA GLY A 6 -16.07 18.26 -8.59
C GLY A 6 -15.23 17.66 -7.45
N PHE A 7 -15.17 16.33 -7.32
CA PHE A 7 -14.33 15.68 -6.32
C PHE A 7 -12.97 15.30 -6.88
N ARG A 8 -11.92 15.51 -6.08
CA ARG A 8 -10.57 15.05 -6.38
C ARG A 8 -10.39 13.60 -5.93
N PRO A 9 -10.07 12.66 -6.84
CA PRO A 9 -9.69 11.31 -6.44
C PRO A 9 -8.42 11.31 -5.59
N ASN A 10 -8.46 10.55 -4.49
CA ASN A 10 -7.44 10.55 -3.46
C ASN A 10 -7.36 9.17 -2.81
N VAL A 11 -6.26 8.87 -2.15
CA VAL A 11 -6.08 7.70 -1.29
C VAL A 11 -5.86 8.13 0.15
N GLY A 12 -6.38 7.36 1.10
CA GLY A 12 -6.07 7.48 2.52
C GLY A 12 -5.37 6.22 3.01
N ILE A 13 -4.46 6.35 3.96
CA ILE A 13 -3.63 5.26 4.46
C ILE A 13 -3.79 5.15 5.97
N ILE A 14 -4.28 4.00 6.44
CA ILE A 14 -4.28 3.62 7.85
C ILE A 14 -3.16 2.60 8.01
N LEU A 15 -2.02 3.03 8.56
CA LEU A 15 -0.87 2.18 8.83
C LEU A 15 -0.93 1.68 10.27
N LEU A 16 -0.86 0.36 10.46
CA LEU A 16 -0.89 -0.31 11.75
C LEU A 16 0.49 -0.84 12.14
N ASN A 17 0.81 -0.75 13.42
CA ASN A 17 1.89 -1.53 14.03
C ASN A 17 1.39 -2.93 14.45
N SER A 18 2.26 -3.73 15.09
CA SER A 18 1.94 -5.08 15.55
C SER A 18 0.86 -5.14 16.65
N GLN A 19 0.66 -4.04 17.39
CA GLN A 19 -0.33 -3.88 18.46
C GLN A 19 -1.70 -3.39 17.96
N ASN A 20 -1.89 -3.21 16.65
CA ASN A 20 -3.06 -2.58 16.03
C ASN A 20 -3.23 -1.10 16.37
N GLU A 21 -2.16 -0.43 16.80
CA GLU A 21 -2.16 1.01 16.89
C GLU A 21 -1.96 1.62 15.52
N VAL A 22 -2.55 2.80 15.28
CA VAL A 22 -2.47 3.53 14.02
C VAL A 22 -1.35 4.56 14.04
N TRP A 23 -0.64 4.67 12.93
CA TRP A 23 0.28 5.78 12.70
C TRP A 23 -0.50 7.08 12.54
N TRP A 24 -0.11 8.11 13.28
CA TRP A 24 -0.80 9.40 13.29
C TRP A 24 0.22 10.52 13.14
N GLY A 25 0.13 11.31 12.07
CA GLY A 25 1.09 12.34 11.70
C GLY A 25 0.63 13.75 12.03
N LYS A 26 1.52 14.57 12.57
CA LYS A 26 1.33 16.01 12.80
C LYS A 26 1.77 16.77 11.56
N ARG A 27 0.88 17.56 10.99
CA ARG A 27 1.17 18.38 9.80
C ARG A 27 2.19 19.48 10.08
N VAL A 28 3.12 19.66 9.14
CA VAL A 28 4.13 20.73 9.20
C VAL A 28 3.45 22.10 9.31
N ARG A 29 3.89 22.91 10.27
CA ARG A 29 3.40 24.29 10.52
C ARG A 29 1.92 24.38 10.89
N GLU A 30 1.28 23.27 11.21
CA GLU A 30 -0.11 23.24 11.65
C GLU A 30 -0.23 22.53 13.00
N HIS A 31 -1.29 22.81 13.75
CA HIS A 31 -1.63 22.05 14.96
C HIS A 31 -2.55 20.86 14.66
N SER A 32 -2.68 20.52 13.39
CA SER A 32 -3.56 19.42 12.93
C SER A 32 -2.78 18.11 12.77
N TRP A 33 -3.48 17.04 13.06
CA TRP A 33 -3.00 15.68 12.92
C TRP A 33 -3.88 14.92 11.92
N GLN A 34 -3.28 14.06 11.12
CA GLN A 34 -4.03 13.28 10.13
C GLN A 34 -3.33 11.99 9.74
N PHE A 35 -4.08 11.10 9.09
CA PHE A 35 -3.52 9.97 8.35
C PHE A 35 -2.80 10.43 7.07
N PRO A 36 -1.78 9.69 6.61
CA PRO A 36 -1.18 9.91 5.29
C PRO A 36 -2.24 9.79 4.20
N GLN A 37 -2.21 10.72 3.25
CA GLN A 37 -3.20 10.76 2.18
C GLN A 37 -2.72 11.61 1.02
N GLY A 38 -3.06 11.23 -0.21
CA GLY A 38 -2.73 12.08 -1.34
C GLY A 38 -3.51 11.80 -2.60
N GLY A 39 -3.35 12.70 -3.57
CA GLY A 39 -4.11 12.68 -4.81
C GLY A 39 -3.63 11.60 -5.77
N ILE A 40 -4.55 10.93 -6.42
CA ILE A 40 -4.25 9.98 -7.50
C ILE A 40 -3.88 10.79 -8.74
N LYS A 41 -2.68 10.53 -9.30
CA LYS A 41 -2.19 11.16 -10.53
C LYS A 41 -2.84 10.51 -11.76
N TYR A 42 -2.78 11.18 -12.89
CA TYR A 42 -3.29 10.63 -14.15
C TYR A 42 -2.55 9.34 -14.51
N GLY A 43 -3.31 8.30 -14.80
CA GLY A 43 -2.77 6.97 -15.12
C GLY A 43 -2.39 6.09 -13.92
N GLU A 44 -2.41 6.64 -12.68
CA GLU A 44 -2.19 5.84 -11.48
C GLU A 44 -3.43 5.04 -11.08
N THR A 45 -3.22 3.82 -10.63
CA THR A 45 -4.22 3.10 -9.85
C THR A 45 -4.22 3.60 -8.40
N PRO A 46 -5.31 3.41 -7.62
CA PRO A 46 -5.33 3.75 -6.20
C PRO A 46 -4.19 3.10 -5.40
N GLU A 47 -3.81 1.87 -5.73
CA GLU A 47 -2.72 1.16 -5.05
C GLU A 47 -1.34 1.77 -5.35
N GLN A 48 -1.09 2.16 -6.60
CA GLN A 48 0.14 2.87 -6.97
C GLN A 48 0.24 4.23 -6.27
N ALA A 49 -0.87 4.99 -6.24
CA ALA A 49 -0.93 6.25 -5.51
C ALA A 49 -0.68 6.05 -4.01
N MET A 50 -1.25 5.01 -3.41
CA MET A 50 -1.06 4.67 -2.00
C MET A 50 0.42 4.41 -1.67
N PHE A 51 1.13 3.59 -2.47
CA PHE A 51 2.55 3.33 -2.24
C PHE A 51 3.41 4.57 -2.44
N ARG A 52 3.13 5.39 -3.45
CA ARG A 52 3.83 6.64 -3.67
C ARG A 52 3.64 7.62 -2.52
N GLU A 53 2.41 7.85 -2.06
CA GLU A 53 2.12 8.74 -0.92
C GLU A 53 2.73 8.19 0.39
N LEU A 54 2.72 6.86 0.59
CA LEU A 54 3.39 6.24 1.74
C LEU A 54 4.90 6.53 1.74
N GLU A 55 5.57 6.44 0.59
CA GLU A 55 6.99 6.75 0.48
C GLU A 55 7.25 8.26 0.62
N GLU A 56 6.46 9.12 -0.06
CA GLU A 56 6.63 10.58 -0.03
C GLU A 56 6.39 11.17 1.38
N GLU A 57 5.39 10.68 2.13
CA GLU A 57 4.95 11.26 3.41
C GLU A 57 5.52 10.56 4.65
N VAL A 58 5.79 9.24 4.57
CA VAL A 58 6.20 8.41 5.72
C VAL A 58 7.60 7.82 5.53
N GLY A 59 8.11 7.78 4.29
CA GLY A 59 9.39 7.19 3.94
C GLY A 59 9.39 5.67 3.85
N LEU A 60 8.23 5.03 3.93
CA LEU A 60 8.11 3.57 3.86
C LEU A 60 7.82 3.10 2.44
N ARG A 61 8.47 2.01 2.04
CA ARG A 61 8.30 1.36 0.74
C ARG A 61 7.43 0.11 0.85
N ALA A 62 7.11 -0.48 -0.30
CA ALA A 62 6.27 -1.67 -0.38
C ALA A 62 6.78 -2.86 0.48
N GLU A 63 8.10 -3.03 0.59
CA GLU A 63 8.71 -4.08 1.41
C GLU A 63 8.49 -3.90 2.92
N HIS A 64 8.22 -2.66 3.38
CA HIS A 64 8.00 -2.35 4.78
C HIS A 64 6.56 -2.56 5.25
N VAL A 65 5.64 -2.87 4.33
CA VAL A 65 4.21 -2.98 4.65
C VAL A 65 3.54 -4.16 3.97
N LYS A 66 2.41 -4.60 4.54
CA LYS A 66 1.48 -5.54 3.91
C LYS A 66 0.10 -4.89 3.82
N ILE A 67 -0.52 -4.93 2.64
CA ILE A 67 -1.92 -4.52 2.48
C ILE A 67 -2.80 -5.58 3.16
N ILE A 68 -3.57 -5.16 4.17
CA ILE A 68 -4.51 -6.01 4.89
C ILE A 68 -5.90 -5.91 4.26
N GLY A 69 -6.28 -4.71 3.83
CA GLY A 69 -7.56 -4.45 3.20
C GLY A 69 -7.66 -3.05 2.64
N ARG A 70 -8.75 -2.80 1.95
CA ARG A 70 -9.14 -1.47 1.49
C ARG A 70 -10.65 -1.31 1.58
N THR A 71 -11.13 -0.08 1.56
CA THR A 71 -12.57 0.20 1.41
C THR A 71 -13.08 -0.31 0.06
N ARG A 72 -14.32 -0.78 0.04
CA ARG A 72 -14.96 -1.29 -1.17
C ARG A 72 -15.25 -0.15 -2.13
N ASP A 73 -15.82 0.93 -1.57
CA ASP A 73 -16.32 2.06 -2.33
C ASP A 73 -15.54 3.33 -2.03
N TRP A 74 -15.72 4.32 -2.90
CA TRP A 74 -15.22 5.66 -2.71
C TRP A 74 -15.95 6.36 -1.57
N LEU A 75 -15.23 6.76 -0.54
CA LEU A 75 -15.75 7.61 0.54
C LEU A 75 -15.52 9.07 0.17
N ARG A 76 -16.54 9.91 0.36
CA ARG A 76 -16.53 11.32 -0.05
C ARG A 76 -16.68 12.23 1.16
N TYR A 77 -16.01 13.38 1.09
CA TYR A 77 -16.28 14.49 1.98
C TYR A 77 -16.17 15.81 1.22
N GLU A 78 -16.93 16.78 1.64
CA GLU A 78 -16.89 18.13 1.10
C GLU A 78 -15.95 18.99 1.94
N VAL A 79 -15.21 19.88 1.27
CA VAL A 79 -14.33 20.84 1.93
C VAL A 79 -15.08 22.15 2.03
N PRO A 80 -15.26 22.73 3.24
CA PRO A 80 -15.91 24.02 3.40
C PRO A 80 -15.20 25.13 2.59
N ASP A 81 -15.96 26.06 2.04
CA ASP A 81 -15.46 27.10 1.12
C ASP A 81 -14.29 27.90 1.67
N HIS A 82 -14.25 28.15 2.98
CA HIS A 82 -13.17 28.92 3.59
C HIS A 82 -11.82 28.17 3.64
N PHE A 83 -11.81 26.85 3.44
CA PHE A 83 -10.59 26.04 3.28
C PHE A 83 -10.19 25.88 1.80
N ILE A 84 -11.04 26.31 0.86
CA ILE A 84 -10.78 26.16 -0.58
C ILE A 84 -10.03 27.39 -1.07
N LYS A 85 -8.92 27.16 -1.79
CA LYS A 85 -8.18 28.24 -2.46
C LYS A 85 -9.10 28.96 -3.45
N ARG A 86 -8.98 30.29 -3.47
CA ARG A 86 -9.88 31.16 -4.25
C ARG A 86 -9.93 30.80 -5.75
N GLU A 87 -8.80 30.36 -6.30
CA GLU A 87 -8.63 30.05 -7.73
C GLU A 87 -9.41 28.83 -8.19
N ILE A 88 -9.76 27.92 -7.28
CA ILE A 88 -10.49 26.66 -7.58
C ILE A 88 -11.89 26.63 -6.95
N ARG A 89 -12.27 27.73 -6.26
CA ARG A 89 -13.59 27.82 -5.63
C ARG A 89 -14.70 27.77 -6.69
N GLY A 90 -15.74 26.99 -6.42
CA GLY A 90 -16.84 26.76 -7.34
C GLY A 90 -16.70 25.55 -8.27
N HIS A 91 -15.47 25.05 -8.48
CA HIS A 91 -15.23 23.84 -9.26
C HIS A 91 -14.85 22.65 -8.36
N TYR A 92 -14.12 22.92 -7.29
CA TYR A 92 -13.69 21.91 -6.33
C TYR A 92 -14.69 21.83 -5.18
N ARG A 93 -15.28 20.66 -4.97
CA ARG A 93 -16.20 20.39 -3.85
C ARG A 93 -15.53 19.71 -2.68
N GLY A 94 -14.58 18.82 -2.96
CA GLY A 94 -13.97 18.03 -1.93
C GLY A 94 -13.15 16.86 -2.49
N GLN A 95 -13.03 15.82 -1.70
CA GLN A 95 -12.28 14.63 -2.10
C GLN A 95 -13.16 13.38 -2.06
N LYS A 96 -12.87 12.43 -2.95
CA LYS A 96 -13.32 11.05 -2.87
C LYS A 96 -12.11 10.15 -2.67
N GLN A 97 -12.17 9.26 -1.68
CA GLN A 97 -11.02 8.51 -1.21
C GLN A 97 -11.29 7.01 -1.22
N ILE A 98 -10.31 6.23 -1.70
CA ILE A 98 -10.15 4.82 -1.35
C ILE A 98 -9.17 4.74 -0.18
N TRP A 99 -9.58 4.08 0.89
CA TRP A 99 -8.76 3.91 2.08
C TRP A 99 -8.12 2.53 2.11
N PHE A 100 -6.83 2.50 2.41
CA PHE A 100 -6.06 1.27 2.57
C PHE A 100 -5.70 1.07 4.04
N LEU A 101 -5.82 -0.18 4.49
CA LEU A 101 -5.32 -0.63 5.78
C LEU A 101 -4.05 -1.43 5.54
N LEU A 102 -2.94 -0.92 6.06
CA LEU A 102 -1.62 -1.52 5.93
C LEU A 102 -1.14 -2.03 7.28
N ARG A 103 -0.39 -3.12 7.27
CA ARG A 103 0.37 -3.60 8.42
C ARG A 103 1.85 -3.31 8.19
N MET A 104 2.46 -2.56 9.09
CA MET A 104 3.90 -2.37 9.09
C MET A 104 4.59 -3.69 9.43
N VAL A 105 5.54 -4.10 8.59
CA VAL A 105 6.43 -5.24 8.80
C VAL A 105 7.88 -4.79 8.96
N GLY A 106 8.16 -3.54 8.64
CA GLY A 106 9.40 -2.83 8.96
C GLY A 106 9.47 -2.44 10.44
N ARG A 107 10.46 -1.64 10.77
CA ARG A 107 10.72 -1.11 12.13
C ARG A 107 10.44 0.38 12.17
N ASP A 108 10.18 0.93 13.34
CA ASP A 108 9.95 2.37 13.52
C ASP A 108 11.11 3.24 12.99
N CYS A 109 12.35 2.73 13.01
CA CYS A 109 13.51 3.43 12.45
C CYS A 109 13.52 3.50 10.92
N ASP A 110 12.65 2.74 10.23
CA ASP A 110 12.49 2.80 8.78
C ASP A 110 11.57 3.98 8.36
N ILE A 111 10.85 4.58 9.33
CA ILE A 111 10.01 5.77 9.12
C ILE A 111 10.92 7.00 8.95
N ASN A 112 10.76 7.71 7.84
CA ASN A 112 11.52 8.91 7.53
C ASN A 112 10.63 10.01 6.93
N LEU A 113 10.32 11.02 7.72
CA LEU A 113 9.49 12.16 7.30
C LEU A 113 10.23 13.16 6.38
N ARG A 114 11.52 12.95 6.12
CA ARG A 114 12.37 13.89 5.35
C ARG A 114 12.80 13.31 4.00
N VAL A 115 12.06 12.36 3.46
CA VAL A 115 12.35 11.78 2.14
C VAL A 115 12.02 12.77 1.02
N SER A 116 10.98 13.59 1.22
CA SER A 116 10.55 14.62 0.28
C SER A 116 11.14 15.99 0.63
N ASP A 117 11.43 16.80 -0.39
CA ASP A 117 11.83 18.22 -0.22
C ASP A 117 10.71 19.07 0.39
N HIS A 118 9.47 18.58 0.34
CA HIS A 118 8.28 19.21 0.90
C HIS A 118 7.56 18.27 1.86
N PRO A 119 8.12 18.03 3.06
CA PRO A 119 7.52 17.10 4.02
C PRO A 119 6.12 17.56 4.45
N GLU A 120 5.17 16.65 4.45
CA GLU A 120 3.80 16.91 4.93
C GLU A 120 3.72 16.87 6.46
N PHE A 121 4.56 16.06 7.12
CA PHE A 121 4.56 15.86 8.56
C PHE A 121 5.91 16.24 9.20
N ASP A 122 5.87 16.81 10.42
CA ASP A 122 7.05 17.13 11.23
C ASP A 122 7.20 16.24 12.47
N ALA A 123 6.16 15.53 12.86
CA ALA A 123 6.14 14.56 13.94
C ALA A 123 5.13 13.45 13.66
N TRP A 124 5.29 12.32 14.33
CA TRP A 124 4.35 11.20 14.28
C TRP A 124 4.35 10.44 15.62
N ARG A 125 3.31 9.63 15.81
CA ARG A 125 3.17 8.71 16.96
C ARG A 125 2.23 7.57 16.62
N TRP A 126 2.31 6.49 17.38
CA TRP A 126 1.30 5.44 17.41
C TRP A 126 0.16 5.85 18.33
N HIS A 127 -1.05 5.49 17.95
CA HIS A 127 -2.28 5.75 18.71
C HIS A 127 -3.23 4.59 18.64
N GLU A 128 -4.09 4.45 19.64
CA GLU A 128 -5.21 3.53 19.59
C GLU A 128 -6.07 3.80 18.34
N TYR A 129 -6.60 2.72 17.76
CA TYR A 129 -7.26 2.72 16.45
C TYR A 129 -8.35 3.80 16.28
N TRP A 130 -9.10 4.11 17.34
CA TRP A 130 -10.24 5.02 17.28
C TRP A 130 -9.93 6.48 17.66
N VAL A 131 -8.81 6.74 18.29
CA VAL A 131 -8.41 8.10 18.74
C VAL A 131 -8.40 9.14 17.61
N PRO A 132 -8.05 8.83 16.38
CA PRO A 132 -8.12 9.79 15.26
C PRO A 132 -9.48 10.48 15.08
N LEU A 133 -10.58 9.83 15.45
CA LEU A 133 -11.92 10.41 15.33
C LEU A 133 -12.17 11.59 16.30
N ASP A 134 -11.43 11.64 17.40
CA ASP A 134 -11.62 12.69 18.43
C ASP A 134 -10.82 13.96 18.13
N VAL A 135 -9.80 13.83 17.24
CA VAL A 135 -8.84 14.91 16.98
C VAL A 135 -8.78 15.36 15.53
N VAL A 136 -9.43 14.64 14.61
CA VAL A 136 -9.49 15.05 13.21
C VAL A 136 -10.38 16.26 13.01
N ILE A 137 -10.06 17.11 12.03
CA ILE A 137 -10.88 18.27 11.69
C ILE A 137 -12.31 17.83 11.30
N GLU A 138 -13.32 18.57 11.77
CA GLU A 138 -14.74 18.19 11.75
C GLU A 138 -15.23 17.70 10.37
N PHE A 139 -14.95 18.41 9.30
CA PHE A 139 -15.44 18.02 7.96
C PHE A 139 -14.84 16.72 7.41
N LYS A 140 -13.78 16.19 8.03
CA LYS A 140 -13.21 14.87 7.70
C LYS A 140 -13.70 13.75 8.62
N ARG A 141 -14.36 14.07 9.73
CA ARG A 141 -14.72 13.09 10.76
C ARG A 141 -15.57 11.95 10.24
N ASP A 142 -16.56 12.25 9.40
CA ASP A 142 -17.46 11.24 8.84
C ASP A 142 -16.74 10.27 7.89
N VAL A 143 -15.84 10.75 7.03
CA VAL A 143 -15.07 9.89 6.14
C VAL A 143 -14.08 9.03 6.91
N TYR A 144 -13.45 9.55 7.98
CA TYR A 144 -12.59 8.76 8.86
C TYR A 144 -13.40 7.67 9.58
N LEU A 145 -14.57 8.02 10.13
CA LEU A 145 -15.44 7.05 10.80
C LEU A 145 -15.82 5.90 9.87
N LYS A 146 -16.28 6.19 8.67
CA LYS A 146 -16.66 5.17 7.68
C LYS A 146 -15.46 4.29 7.30
N ALA A 147 -14.29 4.88 7.07
CA ALA A 147 -13.08 4.13 6.75
C ALA A 147 -12.65 3.20 7.89
N LEU A 148 -12.55 3.73 9.11
CA LEU A 148 -12.17 2.97 10.28
C LEU A 148 -13.18 1.85 10.59
N GLN A 149 -14.49 2.13 10.51
CA GLN A 149 -15.54 1.12 10.73
C GLN A 149 -15.46 -0.01 9.69
N GLU A 150 -15.33 0.32 8.40
CA GLU A 150 -15.26 -0.69 7.35
C GLU A 150 -14.00 -1.54 7.46
N LEU A 151 -12.87 -0.95 7.84
CA LEU A 151 -11.57 -1.62 7.88
C LEU A 151 -11.30 -2.33 9.21
N SER A 152 -12.02 -2.01 10.30
CA SER A 152 -11.86 -2.66 11.61
C SER A 152 -12.08 -4.18 11.57
N ARG A 153 -12.89 -4.67 10.62
CA ARG A 153 -13.12 -6.12 10.40
C ARG A 153 -11.84 -6.92 10.10
N PHE A 154 -10.77 -6.24 9.70
CA PHE A 154 -9.49 -6.88 9.40
C PHE A 154 -8.54 -6.94 10.58
N LEU A 155 -8.80 -6.21 11.69
CA LEU A 155 -7.94 -6.17 12.87
C LEU A 155 -7.83 -7.53 13.57
N ASN A 156 -8.90 -8.31 13.60
CA ASN A 156 -9.00 -9.57 14.33
C ASN A 156 -8.76 -10.81 13.46
N ARG A 157 -8.29 -10.66 12.22
CA ARG A 157 -7.92 -11.82 11.40
C ARG A 157 -6.58 -12.38 11.86
N PRO A 158 -6.51 -13.68 12.30
CA PRO A 158 -5.24 -14.31 12.60
C PRO A 158 -4.33 -14.23 11.38
N GLN A 159 -3.10 -13.78 11.56
CA GLN A 159 -2.09 -13.71 10.50
C GLN A 159 -1.70 -15.14 10.11
N GLY A 160 -2.40 -15.76 9.17
CA GLY A 160 -2.09 -17.13 8.74
C GLY A 160 -3.12 -17.81 7.83
N ALA A 161 -4.32 -17.25 7.66
CA ALA A 161 -5.40 -17.97 6.96
C ALA A 161 -5.38 -17.89 5.42
N ASN A 162 -4.41 -17.23 4.79
CA ASN A 162 -4.50 -16.93 3.35
C ASN A 162 -3.64 -17.80 2.42
N ASN A 163 -3.00 -18.92 2.91
CA ASN A 163 -2.13 -19.72 2.05
C ASN A 163 -2.53 -21.21 1.92
N GLN A 164 -3.63 -21.65 2.54
CA GLN A 164 -4.01 -23.08 2.45
C GLN A 164 -5.09 -23.42 1.40
N HIS A 165 -5.79 -22.43 0.85
CA HIS A 165 -6.83 -22.71 -0.16
C HIS A 165 -6.32 -22.74 -1.61
N ARG A 166 -5.16 -22.16 -1.90
CA ARG A 166 -4.61 -22.23 -3.27
C ARG A 166 -3.87 -23.51 -3.63
N ASN A 167 -3.50 -24.34 -2.63
CA ASN A 167 -2.77 -25.59 -2.88
C ASN A 167 -3.68 -26.84 -2.93
N ARG A 168 -4.95 -26.76 -2.55
CA ARG A 168 -5.87 -27.91 -2.65
C ARG A 168 -6.43 -28.11 -4.06
N ASP A 169 -6.60 -27.05 -4.83
CA ASP A 169 -7.15 -27.18 -6.19
C ASP A 169 -6.11 -27.63 -7.23
N ARG A 170 -4.80 -27.57 -6.90
CA ARG A 170 -3.73 -28.04 -7.79
C ARG A 170 -3.37 -29.52 -7.63
N ALA A 171 -3.82 -30.16 -6.54
CA ALA A 171 -3.53 -31.57 -6.24
C ALA A 171 -4.62 -32.55 -6.74
N GLN A 172 -5.76 -32.06 -7.23
CA GLN A 172 -6.86 -32.92 -7.67
C GLN A 172 -7.01 -33.11 -9.19
N HIS A 173 -6.13 -32.49 -10.00
CA HIS A 173 -6.20 -32.61 -11.47
C HIS A 173 -4.96 -33.26 -12.11
N GLY A 174 -4.32 -34.17 -11.39
CA GLY A 174 -3.12 -34.86 -11.88
C GLY A 174 -3.14 -36.36 -11.66
N HIS A 175 -4.24 -37.06 -12.02
CA HIS A 175 -4.19 -38.52 -12.15
C HIS A 175 -5.23 -38.97 -13.17
N ALA A 176 -4.84 -39.13 -14.43
CA ALA A 176 -5.43 -40.13 -15.33
C ALA A 176 -4.48 -40.40 -16.51
N THR A 177 -3.92 -41.59 -16.47
CA THR A 177 -3.64 -42.54 -17.55
C THR A 177 -2.67 -42.16 -18.70
N HIS A 178 -1.55 -42.86 -18.81
CA HIS A 178 -1.38 -43.90 -19.80
C HIS A 178 -0.14 -44.78 -19.52
N THR A 179 -0.42 -46.09 -19.37
CA THR A 179 0.50 -47.21 -19.45
C THR A 179 0.94 -47.42 -20.91
N GLU A 180 2.19 -47.66 -21.19
CA GLU A 180 2.75 -48.80 -21.88
C GLU A 180 4.13 -48.57 -22.52
N LYS A 181 5.00 -49.48 -22.17
CA LYS A 181 6.00 -50.32 -22.84
C LYS A 181 7.42 -49.81 -23.09
N SER A 182 8.25 -50.49 -22.35
CA SER A 182 9.63 -50.95 -22.55
C SER A 182 10.20 -50.86 -23.98
N ILE A 183 11.46 -50.49 -24.11
CA ILE A 183 12.58 -51.32 -24.61
C ILE A 183 13.91 -50.64 -24.30
N ALA A 184 14.84 -51.44 -23.80
CA ALA A 184 16.22 -51.13 -23.43
C ALA A 184 17.10 -50.91 -24.65
N THR A 185 18.11 -50.06 -24.52
CA THR A 185 19.54 -50.40 -24.85
C THR A 185 20.46 -49.22 -24.51
N ASN A 186 21.41 -49.49 -23.64
CA ASN A 186 22.70 -48.78 -23.45
C ASN A 186 23.77 -49.58 -24.25
N PRO A 187 25.03 -49.20 -24.46
CA PRO A 187 25.84 -48.11 -23.91
C PRO A 187 26.81 -47.45 -24.96
N GLN A 188 27.47 -46.38 -24.61
CA GLN A 188 28.92 -46.20 -24.70
C GLN A 188 29.36 -44.73 -24.74
N THR A 189 30.16 -44.39 -23.73
CA THR A 189 31.09 -43.25 -23.69
C THR A 189 32.32 -43.56 -24.58
N PRO A 190 33.16 -42.59 -25.09
CA PRO A 190 34.04 -41.83 -24.21
C PRO A 190 34.37 -40.36 -24.64
N ALA A 191 34.91 -39.62 -23.69
CA ALA A 191 35.72 -38.41 -23.88
C ALA A 191 37.16 -38.79 -24.33
N PRO A 192 38.17 -37.92 -24.59
CA PRO A 192 38.42 -36.55 -24.11
C PRO A 192 39.22 -35.60 -25.04
N ALA A 193 39.79 -34.54 -24.45
CA ALA A 193 40.97 -33.71 -24.79
C ALA A 193 40.67 -32.39 -25.52
N ALA A 194 40.96 -31.25 -25.02
CA ALA A 194 42.12 -30.54 -24.44
C ALA A 194 42.77 -29.53 -25.40
N GLN A 195 43.10 -28.35 -24.82
CA GLN A 195 44.09 -27.35 -25.28
C GLN A 195 43.64 -26.37 -26.38
N ASP A 196 43.80 -25.03 -26.37
CA ASP A 196 44.93 -24.24 -25.88
C ASP A 196 44.53 -22.75 -25.82
N GLN A 197 45.07 -22.01 -24.88
CA GLN A 197 45.29 -20.56 -24.93
C GLN A 197 46.54 -20.26 -25.78
N PRO A 198 46.85 -19.02 -26.27
CA PRO A 198 47.23 -17.92 -25.39
C PRO A 198 47.02 -16.48 -25.92
N GLU A 199 47.06 -15.56 -24.94
CA GLU A 199 47.68 -14.21 -24.92
C GLU A 199 47.62 -13.23 -26.10
N SER A 200 47.23 -11.98 -25.85
CA SER A 200 48.11 -10.83 -25.63
C SER A 200 47.38 -9.50 -25.64
N GLU A 201 47.64 -8.70 -24.58
CA GLU A 201 47.59 -7.23 -24.57
C GLU A 201 48.62 -6.60 -25.53
N PRO A 202 48.79 -5.26 -25.62
CA PRO A 202 48.04 -4.07 -25.24
C PRO A 202 48.06 -2.94 -26.31
N LYS A 203 47.18 -1.99 -26.18
CA LYS A 203 47.55 -0.56 -26.27
C LYS A 203 46.42 0.34 -25.79
#